data_5b824e5ff311e12aa0ab20fef14b6b3e
#
_entry.id   5b824e5ff311e12aa0ab20fef14b6b3e
#
_cell.length_a   1.000
_cell.length_b   1.000
_cell.length_c   1.000
_cell.angle_alpha   90.00
_cell.angle_beta   90.00
_cell.angle_gamma   90.00
#
_symmetry.space_group_name_H-M   'P 1'
#
loop_
_entity.id
_entity.type
_entity.pdbx_description
1 polymer ?
#
loop_
_entity_poly.entity_id
_entity_poly.type
_entity_poly.pdbx_seq_one_letter_code
_entity_poly.pdbx_strand_id
1 'polypeptide(L)'
;MKRHGIFIAVLTAAFFLVSCGAPKWYSDFDSAKEAAKKQKKDIYLLFSGDDWAETSKPFKEKIVLTKDFSDEFGKKYVFANLDFSQTEYAKTNVPENASEDELKAAAEIKESYEKKELLARYYNVRKWPCAYLVSKDGYVLASVDFEEKPESTFEEYSAKMKDAGQEALKTKALVEKVENSSGIEKAQAINELVENTSQEHCFLLKDLIQEFIVLDKQDSTGLLGAYEVRNAYNKSLEAFAEGKDPAEPFEQIAEKTSLSDLQRQEAMYMAAYVLVNLPDIDFERVQQCLEKAYSIKTEGGYSEEILKALETVRKFSAMKKSQESQK
;
A
#
# COMPACT_ATOMS: atom_id res chain seq x y z
N MET A 1 20.59 41.93 -63.20
CA MET A 1 21.48 41.10 -62.39
C MET A 1 20.70 40.65 -61.14
N LYS A 2 20.19 39.39 -61.13
CA LYS A 2 19.44 38.80 -59.99
C LYS A 2 20.43 38.00 -59.20
N ARG A 3 20.64 38.37 -57.92
CA ARG A 3 21.42 37.59 -56.92
C ARG A 3 20.50 36.59 -56.28
N HIS A 4 20.74 35.31 -56.48
CA HIS A 4 20.10 34.20 -55.73
C HIS A 4 20.86 34.01 -54.43
N GLY A 5 20.21 34.26 -53.29
CA GLY A 5 20.72 33.90 -51.97
C GLY A 5 20.39 32.41 -51.69
N ILE A 6 21.40 31.59 -51.49
CA ILE A 6 21.27 30.20 -51.04
C ILE A 6 21.13 30.25 -49.51
N PHE A 7 19.94 29.86 -48.97
CA PHE A 7 19.75 29.60 -47.54
C PHE A 7 20.25 28.20 -47.24
N ILE A 8 21.38 28.09 -46.54
CA ILE A 8 21.85 26.84 -45.98
C ILE A 8 21.14 26.67 -44.62
N ALA A 9 20.16 25.78 -44.54
CA ALA A 9 19.56 25.34 -43.30
C ALA A 9 20.54 24.41 -42.57
N VAL A 10 21.17 24.91 -41.50
CA VAL A 10 21.99 24.07 -40.61
C VAL A 10 21.04 23.31 -39.70
N LEU A 11 20.88 22.04 -39.98
CA LEU A 11 20.15 21.10 -39.11
C LEU A 11 21.05 20.76 -37.90
N THR A 12 20.89 21.46 -36.80
CA THR A 12 21.53 21.11 -35.53
C THR A 12 20.83 19.86 -34.97
N ALA A 13 21.39 18.70 -35.27
CA ALA A 13 21.05 17.46 -34.58
C ALA A 13 21.51 17.58 -33.12
N ALA A 14 20.58 17.84 -32.21
CA ALA A 14 20.84 17.76 -30.78
C ALA A 14 21.07 16.30 -30.42
N PHE A 15 22.34 15.90 -30.38
CA PHE A 15 22.76 14.65 -29.75
C PHE A 15 22.44 14.77 -28.24
N PHE A 16 21.34 14.21 -27.78
CA PHE A 16 21.15 13.90 -26.39
C PHE A 16 22.19 12.85 -26.01
N LEU A 17 23.32 13.29 -25.47
CA LEU A 17 24.22 12.43 -24.72
C LEU A 17 23.43 11.88 -23.55
N VAL A 18 22.92 10.66 -23.71
CA VAL A 18 22.44 9.87 -22.57
C VAL A 18 23.68 9.62 -21.72
N SER A 19 23.83 10.38 -20.67
CA SER A 19 24.84 10.17 -19.62
C SER A 19 24.61 8.76 -19.10
N CYS A 20 25.51 7.83 -19.44
CA CYS A 20 25.57 6.48 -18.92
C CYS A 20 26.14 6.53 -17.48
N GLY A 21 25.49 7.26 -16.57
CA GLY A 21 25.73 7.20 -15.15
C GLY A 21 25.01 5.99 -14.56
N ALA A 22 25.52 5.47 -13.43
CA ALA A 22 24.80 4.44 -12.68
C ALA A 22 23.36 4.90 -12.43
N PRO A 23 22.36 4.01 -12.56
CA PRO A 23 20.97 4.40 -12.36
C PRO A 23 20.75 4.96 -10.97
N LYS A 24 19.98 6.05 -10.91
CA LYS A 24 19.66 6.74 -9.66
C LYS A 24 18.77 5.85 -8.79
N TRP A 25 19.14 5.66 -7.54
CA TRP A 25 18.31 5.10 -6.50
C TRP A 25 17.57 6.22 -5.76
N TYR A 26 16.27 6.05 -5.58
CA TYR A 26 15.42 6.98 -4.84
C TYR A 26 15.22 6.47 -3.42
N SER A 27 15.40 7.33 -2.43
CA SER A 27 15.12 7.04 -1.01
C SER A 27 13.72 7.48 -0.58
N ASP A 28 13.00 8.16 -1.47
CA ASP A 28 11.61 8.59 -1.32
C ASP A 28 10.75 7.99 -2.43
N PHE A 29 9.63 7.39 -2.04
CA PHE A 29 8.78 6.65 -2.96
C PHE A 29 7.99 7.55 -3.90
N ASP A 30 7.57 8.74 -3.46
CA ASP A 30 6.84 9.67 -4.33
C ASP A 30 7.75 10.17 -5.45
N SER A 31 8.99 10.52 -5.14
CA SER A 31 10.01 10.86 -6.14
C SER A 31 10.28 9.71 -7.12
N ALA A 32 10.27 8.47 -6.65
CA ALA A 32 10.40 7.29 -7.53
C ALA A 32 9.21 7.14 -8.47
N LYS A 33 7.97 7.33 -7.98
CA LYS A 33 6.74 7.31 -8.81
C LYS A 33 6.76 8.40 -9.89
N GLU A 34 7.15 9.62 -9.53
CA GLU A 34 7.30 10.71 -10.51
C GLU A 34 8.32 10.38 -11.59
N ALA A 35 9.48 9.84 -11.20
CA ALA A 35 10.50 9.42 -12.14
C ALA A 35 10.01 8.27 -13.03
N ALA A 36 9.28 7.31 -12.48
CA ALA A 36 8.70 6.18 -13.20
C ALA A 36 7.66 6.66 -14.24
N LYS A 37 6.77 7.56 -13.87
CA LYS A 37 5.81 8.20 -14.78
C LYS A 37 6.52 8.92 -15.93
N LYS A 38 7.54 9.72 -15.63
CA LYS A 38 8.32 10.47 -16.62
C LYS A 38 9.08 9.55 -17.57
N GLN A 39 9.64 8.46 -17.07
CA GLN A 39 10.42 7.51 -17.84
C GLN A 39 9.59 6.39 -18.48
N LYS A 40 8.29 6.31 -18.16
CA LYS A 40 7.38 5.23 -18.57
C LYS A 40 7.90 3.84 -18.17
N LYS A 41 8.41 3.72 -16.95
CA LYS A 41 8.94 2.49 -16.37
C LYS A 41 8.13 2.08 -15.15
N ASP A 42 8.21 0.81 -14.80
CA ASP A 42 7.78 0.32 -13.50
C ASP A 42 8.87 0.60 -12.45
N ILE A 43 8.59 0.32 -11.19
CA ILE A 43 9.49 0.58 -10.08
C ILE A 43 9.94 -0.77 -9.49
N TYR A 44 11.23 -0.91 -9.27
CA TYR A 44 11.77 -1.89 -8.34
C TYR A 44 11.84 -1.22 -6.97
N LEU A 45 10.98 -1.65 -6.04
CA LEU A 45 10.88 -1.10 -4.69
C LEU A 45 11.48 -2.08 -3.69
N LEU A 46 12.56 -1.65 -3.05
CA LEU A 46 13.26 -2.39 -2.01
C LEU A 46 12.97 -1.78 -0.64
N PHE A 47 12.62 -2.62 0.33
CA PHE A 47 12.59 -2.28 1.75
C PHE A 47 13.79 -2.93 2.42
N SER A 48 14.65 -2.13 3.10
CA SER A 48 15.86 -2.59 3.76
C SER A 48 16.02 -2.03 5.17
N GLY A 49 16.84 -2.68 5.98
CA GLY A 49 17.24 -2.22 7.30
C GLY A 49 18.74 -2.43 7.46
N ASP A 50 19.55 -1.55 6.85
CA ASP A 50 20.97 -1.76 6.61
C ASP A 50 21.82 -1.93 7.87
N ASP A 51 21.41 -1.35 8.98
CA ASP A 51 22.17 -1.34 10.24
C ASP A 51 21.58 -2.24 11.33
N TRP A 52 20.51 -2.98 11.04
CA TRP A 52 19.90 -3.90 12.00
C TRP A 52 19.42 -5.24 11.38
N ALA A 53 19.04 -5.27 10.09
CA ALA A 53 18.71 -6.51 9.40
C ALA A 53 19.97 -7.08 8.76
N GLU A 54 20.49 -8.15 9.33
CA GLU A 54 21.81 -8.73 9.04
C GLU A 54 22.10 -8.95 7.56
N THR A 55 21.08 -9.34 6.78
CA THR A 55 21.21 -9.62 5.35
C THR A 55 21.02 -8.39 4.46
N SER A 56 20.40 -7.29 4.94
CA SER A 56 20.05 -6.13 4.12
C SER A 56 21.25 -5.47 3.44
N LYS A 57 22.25 -5.10 4.22
CA LYS A 57 23.44 -4.42 3.70
C LYS A 57 24.27 -5.31 2.76
N PRO A 58 24.60 -6.56 3.12
CA PRO A 58 25.29 -7.47 2.20
C PRO A 58 24.54 -7.72 0.91
N PHE A 59 23.21 -7.89 0.95
CA PHE A 59 22.35 -8.05 -0.21
C PHE A 59 22.43 -6.83 -1.14
N LYS A 60 22.32 -5.64 -0.59
CA LYS A 60 22.43 -4.40 -1.35
C LYS A 60 23.79 -4.28 -2.03
N GLU A 61 24.88 -4.40 -1.28
CA GLU A 61 26.23 -4.17 -1.78
C GLU A 61 26.67 -5.23 -2.79
N LYS A 62 26.31 -6.50 -2.57
CA LYS A 62 26.76 -7.61 -3.44
C LYS A 62 25.85 -7.87 -4.63
N ILE A 63 24.58 -7.47 -4.57
CA ILE A 63 23.59 -7.84 -5.58
C ILE A 63 22.97 -6.60 -6.24
N VAL A 64 22.20 -5.80 -5.50
CA VAL A 64 21.33 -4.78 -6.16
C VAL A 64 22.05 -3.47 -6.48
N LEU A 65 23.09 -3.10 -5.76
CA LEU A 65 23.89 -1.89 -6.07
C LEU A 65 25.03 -2.17 -7.07
N THR A 66 25.05 -3.36 -7.65
CA THR A 66 26.09 -3.75 -8.63
C THR A 66 25.80 -3.17 -10.01
N LYS A 67 26.86 -3.10 -10.82
CA LYS A 67 26.73 -2.71 -12.24
C LYS A 67 25.88 -3.72 -13.00
N ASP A 68 26.02 -5.01 -12.73
CA ASP A 68 25.32 -6.09 -13.40
C ASP A 68 23.80 -5.97 -13.19
N PHE A 69 23.35 -5.71 -11.96
CA PHE A 69 21.93 -5.43 -11.67
C PHE A 69 21.42 -4.21 -12.43
N SER A 70 22.21 -3.15 -12.42
CA SER A 70 21.88 -1.91 -13.11
C SER A 70 21.76 -2.05 -14.63
N ASP A 71 22.71 -2.77 -15.24
CA ASP A 71 22.72 -3.02 -16.69
C ASP A 71 21.55 -3.90 -17.13
N GLU A 72 21.18 -4.89 -16.32
CA GLU A 72 20.12 -5.84 -16.65
C GLU A 72 18.71 -5.24 -16.44
N PHE A 73 18.50 -4.53 -15.33
CA PHE A 73 17.16 -4.10 -14.92
C PHE A 73 16.90 -2.59 -15.06
N GLY A 74 17.92 -1.75 -15.18
CA GLY A 74 17.76 -0.29 -15.21
C GLY A 74 17.05 0.26 -16.45
N LYS A 75 16.91 -0.55 -17.53
CA LYS A 75 16.08 -0.16 -18.68
C LYS A 75 14.59 -0.36 -18.42
N LYS A 76 14.23 -1.28 -17.53
CA LYS A 76 12.83 -1.67 -17.22
C LYS A 76 12.29 -0.94 -16.01
N TYR A 77 13.12 -0.69 -14.99
CA TYR A 77 12.69 -0.19 -13.69
C TYR A 77 13.40 1.10 -13.30
N VAL A 78 12.68 1.93 -12.58
CA VAL A 78 13.22 2.95 -11.69
C VAL A 78 13.50 2.27 -10.35
N PHE A 79 14.63 2.56 -9.72
CA PHE A 79 15.01 1.90 -8.46
C PHE A 79 14.69 2.78 -7.26
N ALA A 80 13.98 2.23 -6.29
CA ALA A 80 13.71 2.85 -5.02
C ALA A 80 14.17 1.93 -3.88
N ASN A 81 14.80 2.51 -2.86
CA ASN A 81 15.15 1.81 -1.63
C ASN A 81 14.66 2.61 -0.43
N LEU A 82 13.74 2.04 0.32
CA LEU A 82 13.25 2.57 1.58
C LEU A 82 14.03 1.88 2.71
N ASP A 83 15.12 2.53 3.14
CA ASP A 83 15.94 2.03 4.24
C ASP A 83 15.39 2.50 5.58
N PHE A 84 15.26 1.57 6.53
CA PHE A 84 14.77 1.77 7.90
C PHE A 84 15.94 1.77 8.87
N SER A 85 16.96 2.58 8.60
CA SER A 85 18.15 2.70 9.44
C SER A 85 17.80 3.19 10.84
N GLN A 86 18.13 2.40 11.86
CA GLN A 86 17.99 2.78 13.27
C GLN A 86 18.95 3.91 13.64
N THR A 87 20.14 3.91 13.05
CA THR A 87 21.13 4.98 13.24
C THR A 87 20.60 6.32 12.74
N GLU A 88 19.89 6.32 11.60
CA GLU A 88 19.27 7.55 11.09
C GLU A 88 18.10 7.98 11.97
N TYR A 89 17.24 7.05 12.37
CA TYR A 89 16.13 7.34 13.28
C TYR A 89 16.59 7.85 14.63
N ALA A 90 17.70 7.36 15.18
CA ALA A 90 18.26 7.82 16.45
C ALA A 90 18.59 9.33 16.48
N LYS A 91 18.79 9.96 15.31
CA LYS A 91 19.00 11.41 15.20
C LYS A 91 17.74 12.23 15.56
N THR A 92 16.58 11.59 15.68
CA THR A 92 15.36 12.23 16.19
C THR A 92 15.40 12.49 17.69
N ASN A 93 16.31 11.82 18.41
CA ASN A 93 16.51 12.01 19.85
C ASN A 93 17.41 13.22 20.07
N VAL A 94 16.82 14.40 20.05
CA VAL A 94 17.54 15.66 20.32
C VAL A 94 17.52 16.03 21.80
N PRO A 95 18.56 16.71 22.32
CA PRO A 95 18.59 17.15 23.71
C PRO A 95 17.56 18.27 23.97
N GLU A 96 17.17 18.49 25.25
CA GLU A 96 16.19 19.52 25.62
C GLU A 96 16.56 20.94 25.19
N ASN A 97 17.86 21.22 25.05
CA ASN A 97 18.41 22.53 24.62
C ASN A 97 18.81 22.54 23.14
N ALA A 98 18.26 21.64 22.32
CA ALA A 98 18.54 21.62 20.89
C ALA A 98 18.16 22.94 20.22
N SER A 99 18.94 23.31 19.21
CA SER A 99 18.65 24.47 18.37
C SER A 99 17.41 24.24 17.49
N GLU A 100 16.82 25.34 16.97
CA GLU A 100 15.68 25.25 16.03
C GLU A 100 16.02 24.42 14.79
N ASP A 101 17.25 24.52 14.28
CA ASP A 101 17.69 23.74 13.11
C ASP A 101 17.78 22.24 13.44
N GLU A 102 18.26 21.86 14.63
CA GLU A 102 18.31 20.46 15.07
C GLU A 102 16.90 19.89 15.28
N LEU A 103 16.00 20.67 15.89
CA LEU A 103 14.62 20.27 16.07
C LEU A 103 13.91 20.08 14.72
N LYS A 104 14.15 20.98 13.76
CA LYS A 104 13.59 20.88 12.42
C LYS A 104 14.12 19.65 11.67
N ALA A 105 15.43 19.41 11.70
CA ALA A 105 16.05 18.24 11.08
C ALA A 105 15.51 16.93 11.69
N ALA A 106 15.36 16.87 13.01
CA ALA A 106 14.77 15.73 13.70
C ALA A 106 13.31 15.49 13.27
N ALA A 107 12.51 16.55 13.14
CA ALA A 107 11.12 16.46 12.68
C ALA A 107 11.02 15.95 11.23
N GLU A 108 11.89 16.41 10.32
CA GLU A 108 11.94 15.95 8.94
C GLU A 108 12.30 14.45 8.84
N ILE A 109 13.28 14.00 9.64
CA ILE A 109 13.64 12.57 9.73
C ILE A 109 12.46 11.75 10.24
N LYS A 110 11.80 12.22 11.31
CA LYS A 110 10.65 11.53 11.90
C LYS A 110 9.50 11.40 10.89
N GLU A 111 9.13 12.49 10.22
CA GLU A 111 8.09 12.48 9.19
C GLU A 111 8.44 11.52 8.03
N SER A 112 9.69 11.54 7.57
CA SER A 112 10.16 10.62 6.53
C SER A 112 10.06 9.16 6.98
N TYR A 113 10.39 8.88 8.25
CA TYR A 113 10.33 7.53 8.79
C TYR A 113 8.89 7.04 8.94
N GLU A 114 7.99 7.88 9.44
CA GLU A 114 6.55 7.59 9.55
C GLU A 114 5.92 7.29 8.18
N LYS A 115 6.29 8.04 7.13
CA LYS A 115 5.86 7.76 5.76
C LYS A 115 6.35 6.39 5.26
N LYS A 116 7.61 6.04 5.55
CA LYS A 116 8.16 4.73 5.18
C LYS A 116 7.46 3.60 5.94
N GLU A 117 7.21 3.76 7.25
CA GLU A 117 6.48 2.78 8.07
C GLU A 117 5.07 2.54 7.53
N LEU A 118 4.35 3.60 7.17
CA LEU A 118 3.03 3.50 6.58
C LEU A 118 3.07 2.72 5.26
N LEU A 119 4.04 3.02 4.40
CA LEU A 119 4.24 2.26 3.16
C LEU A 119 4.58 0.80 3.44
N ALA A 120 5.48 0.51 4.38
CA ALA A 120 5.82 -0.87 4.73
C ALA A 120 4.59 -1.67 5.19
N ARG A 121 3.66 -1.03 5.92
CA ARG A 121 2.37 -1.63 6.29
C ARG A 121 1.49 -1.89 5.07
N TYR A 122 1.35 -0.92 4.17
CA TYR A 122 0.52 -1.06 2.96
C TYR A 122 1.05 -2.11 1.99
N TYR A 123 2.38 -2.26 1.92
CA TYR A 123 3.03 -3.32 1.14
C TYR A 123 3.15 -4.64 1.91
N ASN A 124 2.62 -4.72 3.14
CA ASN A 124 2.66 -5.91 4.00
C ASN A 124 4.08 -6.47 4.20
N VAL A 125 5.05 -5.58 4.43
CA VAL A 125 6.45 -5.95 4.65
C VAL A 125 6.59 -6.74 5.95
N ARG A 126 7.00 -8.01 5.86
CA ARG A 126 7.14 -8.92 7.01
C ARG A 126 8.54 -9.48 7.19
N LYS A 127 9.39 -9.32 6.18
CA LYS A 127 10.80 -9.74 6.21
C LYS A 127 11.68 -8.64 5.63
N TRP A 128 12.95 -8.66 6.01
CA TRP A 128 13.93 -7.63 5.63
C TRP A 128 15.23 -8.28 5.18
N PRO A 129 15.79 -7.93 4.01
CA PRO A 129 15.15 -7.07 3.01
C PRO A 129 14.01 -7.77 2.28
N CYS A 130 13.14 -7.00 1.59
CA CYS A 130 12.20 -7.55 0.62
C CYS A 130 11.99 -6.57 -0.53
N ALA A 131 11.60 -7.08 -1.69
CA ALA A 131 11.42 -6.28 -2.89
C ALA A 131 10.13 -6.60 -3.61
N TYR A 132 9.58 -5.56 -4.26
CA TYR A 132 8.38 -5.64 -5.09
C TYR A 132 8.65 -5.02 -6.45
N LEU A 133 8.03 -5.58 -7.50
CA LEU A 133 7.82 -4.89 -8.76
C LEU A 133 6.51 -4.13 -8.65
N VAL A 134 6.56 -2.83 -8.91
CA VAL A 134 5.46 -1.91 -8.63
C VAL A 134 5.19 -1.07 -9.87
N SER A 135 3.92 -0.81 -10.18
CA SER A 135 3.55 0.10 -11.26
C SER A 135 3.99 1.53 -10.95
N LYS A 136 4.04 2.39 -11.97
CA LYS A 136 4.30 3.84 -11.81
C LYS A 136 3.31 4.55 -10.87
N ASP A 137 2.14 3.93 -10.60
CA ASP A 137 1.10 4.47 -9.71
C ASP A 137 1.16 3.90 -8.29
N GLY A 138 2.00 2.89 -8.06
CA GLY A 138 2.22 2.32 -6.75
C GLY A 138 1.52 0.97 -6.49
N TYR A 139 0.93 0.36 -7.51
CA TYR A 139 0.28 -0.95 -7.37
C TYR A 139 1.30 -2.08 -7.46
N VAL A 140 1.20 -3.06 -6.58
CA VAL A 140 2.06 -4.26 -6.63
C VAL A 140 1.75 -5.04 -7.89
N LEU A 141 2.77 -5.22 -8.73
CA LEU A 141 2.71 -6.05 -9.95
C LEU A 141 3.13 -7.49 -9.64
N ALA A 142 4.17 -7.66 -8.84
CA ALA A 142 4.65 -8.94 -8.33
C ALA A 142 5.54 -8.74 -7.09
N SER A 143 5.60 -9.73 -6.22
CA SER A 143 6.63 -9.83 -5.18
C SER A 143 7.88 -10.50 -5.74
N VAL A 144 9.08 -10.05 -5.34
CA VAL A 144 10.30 -10.77 -5.66
C VAL A 144 10.56 -11.76 -4.53
N ASP A 145 10.15 -13.01 -4.75
CA ASP A 145 10.31 -14.07 -3.73
C ASP A 145 11.75 -14.60 -3.74
N PHE A 146 12.55 -14.03 -2.86
CA PHE A 146 13.94 -14.41 -2.65
C PHE A 146 14.26 -14.46 -1.17
N GLU A 147 14.93 -15.51 -0.74
CA GLU A 147 15.44 -15.64 0.61
C GLU A 147 16.94 -15.39 0.59
N GLU A 148 17.35 -14.25 1.17
CA GLU A 148 18.73 -13.82 1.18
C GLU A 148 19.55 -14.69 2.15
N LYS A 149 20.70 -15.19 1.63
CA LYS A 149 21.71 -15.92 2.39
C LYS A 149 23.07 -15.26 2.18
N PRO A 150 24.02 -15.45 3.09
CA PRO A 150 25.37 -14.86 2.94
C PRO A 150 26.07 -15.22 1.63
N GLU A 151 25.77 -16.42 1.09
CA GLU A 151 26.29 -16.96 -0.16
C GLU A 151 25.43 -16.63 -1.40
N SER A 152 24.31 -15.94 -1.25
CA SER A 152 23.44 -15.57 -2.38
C SER A 152 24.19 -14.80 -3.45
N THR A 153 23.92 -15.15 -4.72
CA THR A 153 24.59 -14.56 -5.89
C THR A 153 23.66 -13.66 -6.69
N PHE A 154 24.25 -12.81 -7.54
CA PHE A 154 23.48 -11.99 -8.48
C PHE A 154 22.69 -12.86 -9.47
N GLU A 155 23.24 -13.97 -9.95
CA GLU A 155 22.61 -14.87 -10.92
C GLU A 155 21.32 -15.48 -10.33
N GLU A 156 21.35 -15.93 -9.07
CA GLU A 156 20.18 -16.47 -8.38
C GLU A 156 19.11 -15.41 -8.22
N TYR A 157 19.49 -14.20 -7.81
CA TYR A 157 18.54 -13.09 -7.66
C TYR A 157 17.98 -12.62 -9.01
N SER A 158 18.83 -12.52 -10.05
CA SER A 158 18.42 -12.18 -11.40
C SER A 158 17.38 -13.17 -11.96
N ALA A 159 17.52 -14.45 -11.67
CA ALA A 159 16.51 -15.46 -12.06
C ALA A 159 15.16 -15.15 -11.38
N LYS A 160 15.16 -14.90 -10.08
CA LYS A 160 13.93 -14.53 -9.33
C LYS A 160 13.30 -13.23 -9.80
N MET A 161 14.11 -12.24 -10.12
CA MET A 161 13.65 -10.99 -10.73
C MET A 161 13.00 -11.21 -12.11
N LYS A 162 13.53 -12.14 -12.91
CA LYS A 162 12.91 -12.50 -14.20
C LYS A 162 11.59 -13.22 -14.02
N ASP A 163 11.51 -14.16 -13.08
CA ASP A 163 10.28 -14.86 -12.74
C ASP A 163 9.20 -13.87 -12.26
N ALA A 164 9.52 -13.00 -11.31
CA ALA A 164 8.63 -11.94 -10.86
C ALA A 164 8.22 -11.00 -12.00
N GLY A 165 9.15 -10.70 -12.93
CA GLY A 165 8.85 -9.92 -14.13
C GLY A 165 7.86 -10.58 -15.08
N GLN A 166 7.81 -11.91 -15.16
CA GLN A 166 6.80 -12.64 -15.94
C GLN A 166 5.43 -12.60 -15.22
N GLU A 167 5.40 -12.81 -13.90
CA GLU A 167 4.17 -12.70 -13.11
C GLU A 167 3.57 -11.31 -13.20
N ALA A 168 4.41 -10.27 -13.14
CA ALA A 168 4.00 -8.87 -13.23
C ALA A 168 3.24 -8.54 -14.53
N LEU A 169 3.47 -9.27 -15.63
CA LEU A 169 2.83 -8.98 -16.93
C LEU A 169 1.31 -9.05 -16.85
N LYS A 170 0.76 -10.02 -16.08
CA LYS A 170 -0.69 -10.17 -15.93
C LYS A 170 -1.28 -8.95 -15.23
N THR A 171 -0.76 -8.59 -14.06
CA THR A 171 -1.25 -7.44 -13.30
C THR A 171 -1.03 -6.13 -14.05
N LYS A 172 0.10 -5.99 -14.74
CA LYS A 172 0.38 -4.83 -15.60
C LYS A 172 -0.66 -4.65 -16.70
N ALA A 173 -1.05 -5.73 -17.39
CA ALA A 173 -2.11 -5.66 -18.39
C ALA A 173 -3.46 -5.20 -17.81
N LEU A 174 -3.78 -5.58 -16.57
CA LEU A 174 -4.98 -5.11 -15.88
C LEU A 174 -4.87 -3.62 -15.51
N VAL A 175 -3.72 -3.16 -15.05
CA VAL A 175 -3.48 -1.72 -14.79
C VAL A 175 -3.62 -0.91 -16.07
N GLU A 176 -3.02 -1.36 -17.17
CA GLU A 176 -3.15 -0.70 -18.48
C GLU A 176 -4.60 -0.71 -18.98
N LYS A 177 -5.36 -1.77 -18.72
CA LYS A 177 -6.79 -1.83 -19.04
C LYS A 177 -7.59 -0.77 -18.27
N VAL A 178 -7.32 -0.59 -16.97
CA VAL A 178 -7.92 0.47 -16.15
C VAL A 178 -7.59 1.86 -16.72
N GLU A 179 -6.33 2.11 -17.08
CA GLU A 179 -5.88 3.39 -17.62
C GLU A 179 -6.53 3.75 -18.96
N ASN A 180 -6.77 2.75 -19.81
CA ASN A 180 -7.29 2.94 -21.17
C ASN A 180 -8.82 2.82 -21.28
N SER A 181 -9.53 2.52 -20.18
CA SER A 181 -10.99 2.40 -20.13
C SER A 181 -11.64 3.66 -19.55
N SER A 182 -12.94 3.83 -19.77
CA SER A 182 -13.74 4.94 -19.24
C SER A 182 -15.15 4.48 -18.84
N GLY A 183 -15.84 5.28 -18.01
CA GLY A 183 -17.19 4.98 -17.57
C GLY A 183 -17.34 3.59 -16.96
N ILE A 184 -18.40 2.86 -17.32
CA ILE A 184 -18.67 1.54 -16.75
C ILE A 184 -17.65 0.48 -17.14
N GLU A 185 -17.01 0.60 -18.31
CA GLU A 185 -15.93 -0.29 -18.73
C GLU A 185 -14.71 -0.13 -17.80
N LYS A 186 -14.43 1.10 -17.36
CA LYS A 186 -13.38 1.34 -16.38
C LYS A 186 -13.71 0.75 -15.02
N ALA A 187 -14.98 0.86 -14.58
CA ALA A 187 -15.43 0.21 -13.35
C ALA A 187 -15.21 -1.32 -13.41
N GLN A 188 -15.57 -1.96 -14.53
CA GLN A 188 -15.32 -3.38 -14.73
C GLN A 188 -13.82 -3.72 -14.73
N ALA A 189 -12.98 -2.91 -15.37
CA ALA A 189 -11.54 -3.09 -15.36
C ALA A 189 -10.93 -2.93 -13.95
N ILE A 190 -11.42 -1.97 -13.17
CA ILE A 190 -11.05 -1.81 -11.75
C ILE A 190 -11.41 -3.07 -10.98
N ASN A 191 -12.62 -3.62 -11.18
CA ASN A 191 -13.02 -4.85 -10.51
C ASN A 191 -12.10 -6.02 -10.86
N GLU A 192 -11.74 -6.19 -12.13
CA GLU A 192 -10.80 -7.23 -12.54
C GLU A 192 -9.42 -7.08 -11.86
N LEU A 193 -8.93 -5.85 -11.74
CA LEU A 193 -7.65 -5.57 -11.05
C LEU A 193 -7.77 -5.88 -9.55
N VAL A 194 -8.83 -5.44 -8.89
CA VAL A 194 -9.08 -5.68 -7.46
C VAL A 194 -9.18 -7.17 -7.16
N GLU A 195 -9.94 -7.94 -7.95
CA GLU A 195 -10.10 -9.39 -7.77
C GLU A 195 -8.81 -10.18 -8.06
N ASN A 196 -7.87 -9.62 -8.83
CA ASN A 196 -6.55 -10.23 -9.08
C ASN A 196 -5.46 -9.73 -8.12
N THR A 197 -5.76 -8.77 -7.26
CA THR A 197 -4.83 -8.27 -6.23
C THR A 197 -5.01 -9.06 -4.95
N SER A 198 -3.91 -9.47 -4.32
CA SER A 198 -3.98 -10.15 -3.02
C SER A 198 -4.64 -9.24 -1.97
N GLN A 199 -5.39 -9.84 -1.04
CA GLN A 199 -6.11 -9.09 -0.01
C GLN A 199 -5.18 -8.16 0.79
N GLU A 200 -3.96 -8.58 1.04
CA GLU A 200 -2.94 -7.82 1.77
C GLU A 200 -2.48 -6.54 1.06
N HIS A 201 -2.65 -6.47 -0.27
CA HIS A 201 -2.29 -5.30 -1.09
C HIS A 201 -3.50 -4.50 -1.57
N CYS A 202 -4.73 -4.92 -1.25
CA CYS A 202 -5.95 -4.23 -1.71
C CYS A 202 -6.03 -2.77 -1.26
N PHE A 203 -5.43 -2.41 -0.13
CA PHE A 203 -5.41 -1.01 0.33
C PHE A 203 -4.66 -0.08 -0.63
N LEU A 204 -3.67 -0.58 -1.36
CA LEU A 204 -2.96 0.20 -2.39
C LEU A 204 -3.87 0.61 -3.56
N LEU A 205 -5.02 -0.06 -3.72
CA LEU A 205 -6.05 0.24 -4.73
C LEU A 205 -7.17 1.15 -4.21
N LYS A 206 -7.03 1.76 -3.03
CA LYS A 206 -8.10 2.54 -2.38
C LYS A 206 -8.70 3.63 -3.26
N ASP A 207 -7.86 4.34 -4.02
CA ASP A 207 -8.31 5.40 -4.92
C ASP A 207 -9.12 4.84 -6.10
N LEU A 208 -8.75 3.68 -6.63
CA LEU A 208 -9.52 2.98 -7.66
C LEU A 208 -10.84 2.43 -7.10
N ILE A 209 -10.86 1.93 -5.87
CA ILE A 209 -12.09 1.51 -5.18
C ILE A 209 -13.05 2.70 -5.04
N GLN A 210 -12.54 3.86 -4.66
CA GLN A 210 -13.33 5.09 -4.60
C GLN A 210 -13.80 5.53 -5.99
N GLU A 211 -12.95 5.43 -7.01
CA GLU A 211 -13.29 5.75 -8.40
C GLU A 211 -14.39 4.81 -8.93
N PHE A 212 -14.32 3.51 -8.62
CA PHE A 212 -15.37 2.54 -8.97
C PHE A 212 -16.76 3.01 -8.50
N ILE A 213 -16.87 3.41 -7.22
CA ILE A 213 -18.13 3.90 -6.63
C ILE A 213 -18.67 5.12 -7.38
N VAL A 214 -17.78 6.01 -7.83
CA VAL A 214 -18.15 7.19 -8.61
C VAL A 214 -18.64 6.82 -10.02
N LEU A 215 -17.99 5.85 -10.65
CA LEU A 215 -18.31 5.41 -12.02
C LEU A 215 -19.61 4.60 -12.08
N ASP A 216 -19.88 3.78 -11.07
CA ASP A 216 -21.03 2.86 -11.02
C ASP A 216 -22.15 3.31 -10.07
N LYS A 217 -22.39 4.60 -9.96
CA LYS A 217 -23.43 5.18 -9.05
C LYS A 217 -24.84 4.59 -9.21
N GLN A 218 -25.13 3.98 -10.34
CA GLN A 218 -26.44 3.38 -10.63
C GLN A 218 -26.43 1.85 -10.45
N ASP A 219 -25.34 1.31 -9.89
CA ASP A 219 -25.17 -0.13 -9.68
C ASP A 219 -25.37 -0.98 -10.96
N SER A 220 -24.89 -0.46 -12.08
CA SER A 220 -24.98 -1.14 -13.38
C SER A 220 -24.20 -2.47 -13.41
N THR A 221 -23.19 -2.60 -12.55
CA THR A 221 -22.41 -3.85 -12.42
C THR A 221 -23.00 -4.82 -11.39
N GLY A 222 -23.88 -4.36 -10.50
CA GLY A 222 -24.36 -5.11 -9.34
C GLY A 222 -23.35 -5.22 -8.20
N LEU A 223 -22.27 -4.44 -8.24
CA LEU A 223 -21.14 -4.53 -7.29
C LEU A 223 -21.01 -3.29 -6.39
N LEU A 224 -21.81 -2.24 -6.61
CA LEU A 224 -21.69 -0.97 -5.88
C LEU A 224 -21.66 -1.19 -4.36
N GLY A 225 -22.58 -1.99 -3.82
CA GLY A 225 -22.66 -2.25 -2.40
C GLY A 225 -21.40 -2.94 -1.83
N ALA A 226 -20.83 -3.90 -2.57
CA ALA A 226 -19.58 -4.54 -2.18
C ALA A 226 -18.39 -3.54 -2.15
N TYR A 227 -18.34 -2.64 -3.13
CA TYR A 227 -17.31 -1.60 -3.19
C TYR A 227 -17.49 -0.54 -2.10
N GLU A 228 -18.73 -0.21 -1.70
CA GLU A 228 -18.98 0.67 -0.57
C GLU A 228 -18.46 0.07 0.75
N VAL A 229 -18.67 -1.23 0.98
CA VAL A 229 -18.10 -1.93 2.15
C VAL A 229 -16.57 -1.97 2.10
N ARG A 230 -15.97 -2.28 0.94
CA ARG A 230 -14.50 -2.24 0.75
C ARG A 230 -13.93 -0.83 1.03
N ASN A 231 -14.64 0.20 0.59
CA ASN A 231 -14.22 1.59 0.84
C ASN A 231 -14.35 1.97 2.32
N ALA A 232 -15.35 1.46 3.04
CA ALA A 232 -15.44 1.64 4.49
C ALA A 232 -14.24 0.99 5.20
N TYR A 233 -13.77 -0.17 4.75
CA TYR A 233 -12.56 -0.79 5.25
C TYR A 233 -11.32 0.10 5.05
N ASN A 234 -11.13 0.66 3.85
CA ASN A 234 -10.03 1.58 3.58
C ASN A 234 -10.08 2.83 4.47
N LYS A 235 -11.26 3.44 4.61
CA LYS A 235 -11.47 4.59 5.49
C LYS A 235 -11.24 4.26 6.96
N SER A 236 -11.57 3.05 7.40
CA SER A 236 -11.29 2.57 8.75
C SER A 236 -9.79 2.51 9.04
N LEU A 237 -9.00 2.00 8.08
CA LEU A 237 -7.53 1.97 8.19
C LEU A 237 -6.94 3.39 8.24
N GLU A 238 -7.45 4.31 7.42
CA GLU A 238 -7.06 5.72 7.44
C GLU A 238 -7.41 6.38 8.78
N ALA A 239 -8.64 6.20 9.26
CA ALA A 239 -9.09 6.71 10.54
C ALA A 239 -8.20 6.22 11.69
N PHE A 240 -7.87 4.93 11.71
CA PHE A 240 -6.96 4.37 12.71
C PHE A 240 -5.56 5.00 12.64
N ALA A 241 -5.01 5.18 11.44
CA ALA A 241 -3.69 5.81 11.24
C ALA A 241 -3.67 7.29 11.69
N GLU A 242 -4.80 7.98 11.59
CA GLU A 242 -4.99 9.37 12.03
C GLU A 242 -5.39 9.51 13.50
N GLY A 243 -5.49 8.41 14.25
CA GLY A 243 -5.95 8.41 15.64
C GLY A 243 -7.44 8.75 15.81
N LYS A 244 -8.22 8.59 14.74
CA LYS A 244 -9.69 8.73 14.73
C LYS A 244 -10.36 7.38 14.98
N ASP A 245 -11.68 7.41 15.12
CA ASP A 245 -12.48 6.21 15.34
C ASP A 245 -12.53 5.30 14.09
N PRO A 246 -11.92 4.11 14.11
CA PRO A 246 -11.91 3.22 12.93
C PRO A 246 -13.23 2.48 12.71
N ALA A 247 -14.16 2.47 13.67
CA ALA A 247 -15.46 1.82 13.52
C ALA A 247 -16.47 2.72 12.78
N GLU A 248 -16.34 4.04 12.88
CA GLU A 248 -17.28 5.00 12.31
C GLU A 248 -17.56 4.77 10.81
N PRO A 249 -16.58 4.53 9.92
CA PRO A 249 -16.86 4.29 8.51
C PRO A 249 -17.77 3.08 8.26
N PHE A 250 -17.66 2.04 9.06
CA PHE A 250 -18.51 0.86 8.96
C PHE A 250 -19.91 1.11 9.52
N GLU A 251 -20.02 1.82 10.64
CA GLU A 251 -21.30 2.20 11.22
C GLU A 251 -22.12 3.06 10.23
N GLN A 252 -21.46 4.01 9.55
CA GLN A 252 -22.10 4.84 8.51
C GLN A 252 -22.60 4.01 7.31
N ILE A 253 -21.83 3.02 6.87
CA ILE A 253 -22.26 2.14 5.77
C ILE A 253 -23.44 1.27 6.18
N ALA A 254 -23.45 0.76 7.40
CA ALA A 254 -24.55 -0.08 7.89
C ALA A 254 -25.91 0.63 7.96
N GLU A 255 -25.92 1.96 8.03
CA GLU A 255 -27.16 2.77 7.99
C GLU A 255 -27.73 2.95 6.59
N LYS A 256 -26.99 2.63 5.53
CA LYS A 256 -27.44 2.81 4.16
C LYS A 256 -28.48 1.77 3.77
N THR A 257 -29.73 2.20 3.61
CA THR A 257 -30.84 1.33 3.20
C THR A 257 -30.77 0.87 1.73
N SER A 258 -29.88 1.46 0.94
CA SER A 258 -29.58 1.00 -0.44
C SER A 258 -28.76 -0.28 -0.47
N LEU A 259 -28.10 -0.64 0.64
CA LEU A 259 -27.33 -1.88 0.76
C LEU A 259 -28.22 -3.04 1.20
N SER A 260 -27.86 -4.24 0.77
CA SER A 260 -28.51 -5.46 1.26
C SER A 260 -28.29 -5.66 2.76
N ASP A 261 -29.19 -6.38 3.41
CA ASP A 261 -29.05 -6.71 4.83
C ASP A 261 -27.74 -7.47 5.12
N LEU A 262 -27.27 -8.28 4.18
CA LEU A 262 -25.97 -8.96 4.33
C LEU A 262 -24.80 -7.97 4.36
N GLN A 263 -24.76 -6.99 3.47
CA GLN A 263 -23.70 -5.98 3.44
C GLN A 263 -23.74 -5.06 4.66
N ARG A 264 -24.95 -4.69 5.09
CA ARG A 264 -25.14 -3.89 6.32
C ARG A 264 -24.73 -4.66 7.57
N GLN A 265 -25.09 -5.96 7.64
CA GLN A 265 -24.64 -6.86 8.72
C GLN A 265 -23.12 -6.99 8.73
N GLU A 266 -22.51 -7.23 7.57
CA GLU A 266 -21.05 -7.30 7.42
C GLU A 266 -20.37 -6.04 7.93
N ALA A 267 -20.86 -4.85 7.52
CA ALA A 267 -20.30 -3.58 7.97
C ALA A 267 -20.35 -3.44 9.50
N MET A 268 -21.49 -3.72 10.14
CA MET A 268 -21.59 -3.66 11.60
C MET A 268 -20.73 -4.71 12.32
N TYR A 269 -20.58 -5.90 11.74
CA TYR A 269 -19.69 -6.91 12.25
C TYR A 269 -18.22 -6.47 12.17
N MET A 270 -17.83 -5.82 11.06
CA MET A 270 -16.50 -5.23 10.89
C MET A 270 -16.24 -4.06 11.85
N ALA A 271 -17.25 -3.24 12.16
CA ALA A 271 -17.13 -2.22 13.21
C ALA A 271 -16.75 -2.85 14.56
N ALA A 272 -17.43 -3.93 14.96
CA ALA A 272 -17.08 -4.66 16.17
C ALA A 272 -15.67 -5.26 16.11
N TYR A 273 -15.30 -5.82 14.95
CA TYR A 273 -13.98 -6.44 14.73
C TYR A 273 -12.84 -5.43 14.89
N VAL A 274 -12.96 -4.23 14.33
CA VAL A 274 -11.90 -3.22 14.49
C VAL A 274 -11.81 -2.70 15.92
N LEU A 275 -12.94 -2.52 16.63
CA LEU A 275 -12.97 -2.07 18.02
C LEU A 275 -12.31 -3.09 18.97
N VAL A 276 -12.48 -4.39 18.77
CA VAL A 276 -11.88 -5.41 19.63
C VAL A 276 -10.36 -5.52 19.45
N ASN A 277 -9.82 -4.99 18.37
CA ASN A 277 -8.39 -4.97 18.08
C ASN A 277 -7.69 -3.67 18.54
N LEU A 278 -8.42 -2.73 19.16
CA LEU A 278 -7.82 -1.52 19.75
C LEU A 278 -7.09 -1.85 21.05
N PRO A 279 -6.02 -1.09 21.39
CA PRO A 279 -5.31 -1.27 22.67
C PRO A 279 -6.21 -1.13 23.89
N ASP A 280 -7.19 -0.24 23.82
CA ASP A 280 -8.18 0.00 24.89
C ASP A 280 -9.56 -0.41 24.39
N ILE A 281 -9.97 -1.65 24.73
CA ILE A 281 -11.21 -2.23 24.24
C ILE A 281 -12.39 -1.69 25.03
N ASP A 282 -13.31 -1.00 24.34
CA ASP A 282 -14.65 -0.70 24.83
C ASP A 282 -15.59 -1.88 24.54
N PHE A 283 -15.65 -2.83 25.49
CA PHE A 283 -16.49 -4.02 25.35
C PHE A 283 -17.99 -3.70 25.23
N GLU A 284 -18.45 -2.59 25.79
CA GLU A 284 -19.86 -2.19 25.70
C GLU A 284 -20.21 -1.78 24.28
N ARG A 285 -19.35 -0.96 23.64
CA ARG A 285 -19.54 -0.57 22.24
C ARG A 285 -19.36 -1.74 21.28
N VAL A 286 -18.38 -2.62 21.52
CA VAL A 286 -18.24 -3.88 20.74
C VAL A 286 -19.53 -4.70 20.80
N GLN A 287 -20.12 -4.87 22.00
CA GLN A 287 -21.37 -5.59 22.17
C GLN A 287 -22.53 -4.92 21.42
N GLN A 288 -22.64 -3.59 21.49
CA GLN A 288 -23.68 -2.84 20.76
C GLN A 288 -23.57 -3.02 19.25
N CYS A 289 -22.36 -2.97 18.69
CA CYS A 289 -22.14 -3.22 17.25
C CYS A 289 -22.55 -4.65 16.85
N LEU A 290 -22.17 -5.67 17.65
CA LEU A 290 -22.56 -7.05 17.40
C LEU A 290 -24.08 -7.28 17.51
N GLU A 291 -24.74 -6.70 18.52
CA GLU A 291 -26.19 -6.80 18.69
C GLU A 291 -26.93 -6.13 17.52
N LYS A 292 -26.45 -4.98 17.05
CA LYS A 292 -26.98 -4.32 15.86
C LYS A 292 -26.75 -5.15 14.60
N ALA A 293 -25.56 -5.70 14.40
CA ALA A 293 -25.26 -6.61 13.28
C ALA A 293 -26.21 -7.81 13.26
N TYR A 294 -26.45 -8.43 14.43
CA TYR A 294 -27.39 -9.55 14.54
C TYR A 294 -28.83 -9.13 14.23
N SER A 295 -29.25 -7.93 14.67
CA SER A 295 -30.61 -7.43 14.44
C SER A 295 -30.91 -7.13 12.98
N ILE A 296 -29.89 -6.77 12.18
CA ILE A 296 -30.04 -6.53 10.73
C ILE A 296 -30.41 -7.82 10.00
N LYS A 297 -29.77 -8.93 10.36
CA LYS A 297 -30.02 -10.24 9.74
C LYS A 297 -29.76 -11.32 10.79
N THR A 298 -30.83 -12.04 11.18
CA THR A 298 -30.81 -13.03 12.26
C THR A 298 -30.50 -14.47 11.80
N GLU A 299 -30.62 -14.72 10.49
CA GLU A 299 -30.40 -16.06 9.91
C GLU A 299 -29.50 -15.97 8.68
N GLY A 300 -28.50 -16.87 8.59
CA GLY A 300 -27.51 -16.89 7.52
C GLY A 300 -26.55 -15.69 7.59
N GLY A 301 -25.74 -15.49 6.55
CA GLY A 301 -24.67 -14.49 6.59
C GLY A 301 -23.70 -14.74 7.75
N TYR A 302 -23.45 -13.73 8.55
CA TYR A 302 -22.53 -13.76 9.71
C TYR A 302 -23.24 -14.05 11.04
N SER A 303 -24.51 -14.51 11.03
CA SER A 303 -25.34 -14.57 12.26
C SER A 303 -24.76 -15.54 13.30
N GLU A 304 -24.23 -16.68 12.89
CA GLU A 304 -23.60 -17.66 13.82
C GLU A 304 -22.30 -17.12 14.41
N GLU A 305 -21.45 -16.52 13.61
CA GLU A 305 -20.20 -15.90 14.03
C GLU A 305 -20.46 -14.75 15.01
N ILE A 306 -21.46 -13.92 14.72
CA ILE A 306 -21.88 -12.80 15.59
C ILE A 306 -22.35 -13.33 16.95
N LEU A 307 -23.16 -14.39 17.01
CA LEU A 307 -23.61 -14.97 18.26
C LEU A 307 -22.45 -15.51 19.11
N LYS A 308 -21.48 -16.20 18.49
CA LYS A 308 -20.26 -16.67 19.16
C LYS A 308 -19.42 -15.50 19.68
N ALA A 309 -19.28 -14.44 18.88
CA ALA A 309 -18.58 -13.24 19.28
C ALA A 309 -19.26 -12.53 20.46
N LEU A 310 -20.59 -12.40 20.45
CA LEU A 310 -21.38 -11.84 21.55
C LEU A 310 -21.18 -12.62 22.87
N GLU A 311 -21.21 -13.94 22.81
CA GLU A 311 -20.95 -14.76 24.00
C GLU A 311 -19.55 -14.52 24.56
N THR A 312 -18.57 -14.43 23.69
CA THR A 312 -17.16 -14.17 24.05
C THR A 312 -16.99 -12.79 24.68
N VAL A 313 -17.51 -11.74 24.02
CA VAL A 313 -17.43 -10.34 24.50
C VAL A 313 -18.11 -10.18 25.86
N ARG A 314 -19.28 -10.79 26.08
CA ARG A 314 -19.98 -10.76 27.38
C ARG A 314 -19.15 -11.40 28.49
N LYS A 315 -18.46 -12.50 28.23
CA LYS A 315 -17.55 -13.13 29.20
C LYS A 315 -16.39 -12.20 29.58
N PHE A 316 -15.71 -11.62 28.59
CA PHE A 316 -14.60 -10.69 28.85
C PHE A 316 -15.04 -9.41 29.55
N SER A 317 -16.17 -8.81 29.16
CA SER A 317 -16.76 -7.65 29.84
C SER A 317 -17.04 -7.92 31.30
N ALA A 318 -17.63 -9.09 31.64
CA ALA A 318 -17.89 -9.47 33.02
C ALA A 318 -16.58 -9.68 33.81
N MET A 319 -15.56 -10.27 33.22
CA MET A 319 -14.25 -10.44 33.86
C MET A 319 -13.58 -9.09 34.15
N LYS A 320 -13.59 -8.14 33.21
CA LYS A 320 -13.04 -6.79 33.41
C LYS A 320 -13.73 -6.06 34.56
N LYS A 321 -15.07 -6.05 34.58
CA LYS A 321 -15.86 -5.44 35.66
C LYS A 321 -15.57 -6.06 37.02
N SER A 322 -15.36 -7.39 37.11
CA SER A 322 -15.02 -8.03 38.39
C SER A 322 -13.62 -7.66 38.90
N GLN A 323 -12.65 -7.47 37.99
CA GLN A 323 -11.30 -7.04 38.37
C GLN A 323 -11.25 -5.58 38.83
N GLU A 324 -12.03 -4.71 38.18
CA GLU A 324 -12.16 -3.28 38.58
C GLU A 324 -12.84 -3.10 39.95
N SER A 325 -13.76 -4.01 40.29
CA SER A 325 -14.47 -3.98 41.59
C SER A 325 -13.61 -4.52 42.74
N GLN A 326 -12.47 -5.14 42.47
CA GLN A 326 -11.53 -5.67 43.48
C GLN A 326 -10.34 -4.75 43.75
N LYS A 327 -10.22 -3.63 43.03
CA LYS A 327 -9.24 -2.56 43.24
C LYS A 327 -9.86 -1.42 44.05
#